data_acf3501332dfcdec8a8aff4623b31cd6
#
_entry.id   acf3501332dfcdec8a8aff4623b31cd6
#
_cell.length_a   1.000
_cell.length_b   1.000
_cell.length_c   1.000
_cell.angle_alpha   90.00
_cell.angle_beta   90.00
_cell.angle_gamma   90.00
#
_symmetry.space_group_name_H-M   'P 1'
#
loop_
_entity.id
_entity.type
_entity.pdbx_description
1 polymer ?
#
loop_
_entity_poly.entity_id
_entity_poly.type
_entity_poly.pdbx_seq_one_letter_code
_entity_poly.pdbx_strand_id
1 'polypeptide(L)'
;MVSVNQEVYRELARRGWEVTIVLPNRWRHEYANVDVLPEALEGMETALRPTRVALRGRPQRHFYLTSCRARSAEARPDVAFIEAEPFSLPAAQWGRALTRLGVPFGVQSYENIDRHLPLPVRWLRSRVLRDAAFVAARSESASRLARAWGAKGEVALAPPAVPAWDNVPAAVERTFTIGYAGRLVQSKGLMDLLAAVRQLDAPVELLLIGDGELRAQLDGQPIPGSRVRVLNELRHEEMASGYAQLDVLALPSRTTPTWKEQFGRVVIEALWCGVPVVGSDSGEIPWLIELTGGGLTFPEGDRDKLAKQLTKLRNDTPLRRRLSSAGRGAVEKLFSVPAATDPLERMLISASKPFER
;
A
#
# COMPACT_ATOMS: atom_id res chain seq x y z
N MET A 1 -8.84 10.08 2.02
CA MET A 1 -8.09 9.01 2.75
C MET A 1 -9.09 7.91 2.98
N VAL A 2 -8.78 6.69 2.62
CA VAL A 2 -9.61 5.52 2.89
C VAL A 2 -9.52 5.22 4.38
N SER A 3 -10.60 4.75 5.00
CA SER A 3 -10.68 4.47 6.46
C SER A 3 -9.50 3.62 6.95
N VAL A 4 -9.13 2.57 6.22
CA VAL A 4 -8.00 1.70 6.57
C VAL A 4 -6.66 2.43 6.78
N ASN A 5 -6.42 3.53 6.09
CA ASN A 5 -5.18 4.29 6.28
C ASN A 5 -5.20 5.14 7.56
N GLN A 6 -6.33 5.18 8.28
CA GLN A 6 -6.46 5.88 9.57
C GLN A 6 -6.11 4.99 10.77
N GLU A 7 -5.93 3.68 10.58
CA GLU A 7 -5.66 2.73 11.66
C GLU A 7 -4.42 3.09 12.48
N VAL A 8 -3.34 3.50 11.81
CA VAL A 8 -2.10 3.93 12.47
C VAL A 8 -2.35 5.19 13.33
N TYR A 9 -3.20 6.11 12.86
CA TYR A 9 -3.53 7.33 13.60
C TYR A 9 -4.48 7.05 14.76
N ARG A 10 -5.41 6.09 14.61
CA ARG A 10 -6.24 5.62 15.71
C ARG A 10 -5.40 4.97 16.79
N GLU A 11 -4.40 4.19 16.42
CA GLU A 11 -3.44 3.60 17.35
C GLU A 11 -2.62 4.67 18.07
N LEU A 12 -2.13 5.70 17.38
CA LEU A 12 -1.48 6.84 18.01
C LEU A 12 -2.41 7.53 19.02
N ALA A 13 -3.67 7.74 18.67
CA ALA A 13 -4.65 8.32 19.61
C ALA A 13 -4.85 7.43 20.86
N ARG A 14 -4.90 6.09 20.71
CA ARG A 14 -4.94 5.15 21.83
C ARG A 14 -3.70 5.21 22.72
N ARG A 15 -2.56 5.58 22.15
CA ARG A 15 -1.29 5.79 22.89
C ARG A 15 -1.18 7.17 23.55
N GLY A 16 -2.22 7.99 23.47
CA GLY A 16 -2.32 9.28 24.15
C GLY A 16 -1.94 10.48 23.28
N TRP A 17 -1.77 10.31 21.96
CA TRP A 17 -1.57 11.44 21.04
C TRP A 17 -2.88 12.17 20.77
N GLU A 18 -2.87 13.50 20.81
CA GLU A 18 -3.94 14.30 20.25
C GLU A 18 -3.75 14.38 18.72
N VAL A 19 -4.61 13.70 17.95
CA VAL A 19 -4.46 13.54 16.52
C VAL A 19 -5.43 14.46 15.77
N THR A 20 -4.90 15.27 14.84
CA THR A 20 -5.69 16.03 13.87
C THR A 20 -5.31 15.63 12.46
N ILE A 21 -6.28 15.17 11.65
CA ILE A 21 -6.09 14.74 10.27
C ILE A 21 -6.71 15.75 9.32
N VAL A 22 -5.88 16.48 8.58
CA VAL A 22 -6.32 17.39 7.51
C VAL A 22 -6.29 16.66 6.18
N LEU A 23 -7.44 16.58 5.51
CA LEU A 23 -7.59 15.81 4.27
C LEU A 23 -8.54 16.53 3.28
N PRO A 24 -8.51 16.17 1.99
CA PRO A 24 -9.46 16.70 1.02
C PRO A 24 -10.91 16.42 1.40
N ASN A 25 -11.79 17.44 1.30
CA ASN A 25 -13.22 17.30 1.61
C ASN A 25 -13.97 16.46 0.56
N ARG A 26 -13.40 16.28 -0.63
CA ARG A 26 -13.89 15.43 -1.72
C ARG A 26 -12.69 14.98 -2.53
N TRP A 27 -12.74 13.72 -2.98
CA TRP A 27 -11.70 13.15 -3.84
C TRP A 27 -12.32 12.49 -5.06
N ARG A 28 -11.79 12.75 -6.26
CA ARG A 28 -12.27 12.08 -7.47
C ARG A 28 -11.66 10.69 -7.56
N HIS A 29 -12.51 9.69 -7.58
CA HIS A 29 -12.05 8.31 -7.76
C HIS A 29 -11.44 8.14 -9.15
N GLU A 30 -10.30 7.45 -9.22
CA GLU A 30 -9.49 7.38 -10.45
C GLU A 30 -10.23 6.69 -11.61
N TYR A 31 -11.05 5.68 -11.31
CA TYR A 31 -11.71 4.84 -12.32
C TYR A 31 -13.22 5.06 -12.39
N ALA A 32 -13.88 5.18 -11.28
CA ALA A 32 -15.33 5.32 -11.23
C ALA A 32 -15.82 6.73 -11.63
N ASN A 33 -14.91 7.69 -11.79
CA ASN A 33 -15.19 9.08 -12.15
C ASN A 33 -16.24 9.77 -11.24
N VAL A 34 -16.40 9.26 -10.01
CA VAL A 34 -17.28 9.81 -8.97
C VAL A 34 -16.47 10.52 -7.89
N ASP A 35 -17.08 11.47 -7.20
CA ASP A 35 -16.49 12.09 -6.03
C ASP A 35 -16.77 11.22 -4.80
N VAL A 36 -15.69 10.87 -4.08
CA VAL A 36 -15.73 10.16 -2.80
C VAL A 36 -15.56 11.18 -1.68
N LEU A 37 -16.36 11.05 -0.64
CA LEU A 37 -16.22 11.84 0.59
C LEU A 37 -15.25 11.12 1.55
N PRO A 38 -14.57 11.87 2.43
CA PRO A 38 -13.78 11.23 3.48
C PRO A 38 -14.72 10.56 4.49
N GLU A 39 -14.40 9.32 4.82
CA GLU A 39 -15.05 8.57 5.88
C GLU A 39 -14.11 8.49 7.07
N ALA A 40 -14.64 8.76 8.26
CA ALA A 40 -13.90 8.57 9.50
C ALA A 40 -13.90 7.10 9.89
N LEU A 41 -12.78 6.61 10.37
CA LEU A 41 -12.75 5.36 11.12
C LEU A 41 -13.44 5.60 12.48
N GLU A 42 -14.11 4.59 12.98
CA GLU A 42 -14.78 4.64 14.29
C GLU A 42 -13.83 5.15 15.39
N GLY A 43 -14.27 6.17 16.11
CA GLY A 43 -13.49 6.86 17.13
C GLY A 43 -12.51 7.94 16.58
N MET A 44 -12.50 8.19 15.27
CA MET A 44 -11.67 9.23 14.65
C MET A 44 -12.48 10.40 14.06
N GLU A 45 -13.77 10.47 14.31
CA GLU A 45 -14.70 11.46 13.72
C GLU A 45 -14.30 12.89 14.08
N THR A 46 -13.90 13.10 15.33
CA THR A 46 -13.46 14.41 15.83
C THR A 46 -12.06 14.82 15.40
N ALA A 47 -11.26 13.87 14.90
CA ALA A 47 -9.92 14.13 14.43
C ALA A 47 -9.89 14.68 13.00
N LEU A 48 -10.89 14.38 12.18
CA LEU A 48 -10.91 14.76 10.77
C LEU A 48 -11.23 16.23 10.56
N ARG A 49 -10.46 16.87 9.65
CA ARG A 49 -10.64 18.26 9.21
C ARG A 49 -10.72 18.31 7.69
N PRO A 50 -11.88 17.99 7.09
CA PRO A 50 -12.06 18.03 5.63
C PRO A 50 -11.83 19.44 5.09
N THR A 51 -10.98 19.57 4.08
CA THR A 51 -10.52 20.84 3.55
C THR A 51 -10.63 20.89 2.02
N ARG A 52 -11.02 22.04 1.47
CA ARG A 52 -11.18 22.22 0.02
C ARG A 52 -9.83 22.12 -0.69
N VAL A 53 -9.82 21.33 -1.79
CA VAL A 53 -8.66 21.20 -2.67
C VAL A 53 -9.04 21.41 -4.13
N ALA A 54 -8.08 21.86 -4.93
CA ALA A 54 -8.17 21.87 -6.39
C ALA A 54 -7.43 20.63 -6.97
N LEU A 55 -7.69 20.32 -8.23
CA LEU A 55 -7.12 19.17 -8.95
C LEU A 55 -7.33 17.84 -8.23
N ARG A 56 -8.56 17.62 -7.76
CA ARG A 56 -9.01 16.37 -7.11
C ARG A 56 -8.72 15.15 -8.00
N GLY A 57 -8.35 14.03 -7.42
CA GLY A 57 -7.97 12.82 -8.13
C GLY A 57 -6.52 12.82 -8.67
N ARG A 58 -5.73 13.86 -8.39
CA ARG A 58 -4.32 13.96 -8.79
C ARG A 58 -3.40 14.02 -7.57
N PRO A 59 -2.96 12.87 -7.02
CA PRO A 59 -2.24 12.81 -5.74
C PRO A 59 -1.01 13.71 -5.65
N GLN A 60 -0.26 13.86 -6.76
CA GLN A 60 0.98 14.66 -6.77
C GLN A 60 0.74 16.15 -7.08
N ARG A 61 -0.44 16.52 -7.60
CA ARG A 61 -0.71 17.85 -8.16
C ARG A 61 -1.86 18.58 -7.50
N HIS A 62 -2.65 17.92 -6.65
CA HIS A 62 -3.69 18.64 -5.91
C HIS A 62 -3.06 19.65 -4.96
N PHE A 63 -3.78 20.72 -4.67
CA PHE A 63 -3.34 21.70 -3.70
C PHE A 63 -4.52 22.21 -2.88
N TYR A 64 -4.23 22.56 -1.65
CA TYR A 64 -5.20 23.05 -0.69
C TYR A 64 -5.56 24.50 -1.00
N LEU A 65 -6.85 24.81 -1.10
CA LEU A 65 -7.37 26.15 -1.35
C LEU A 65 -7.44 26.99 -0.07
N THR A 66 -7.45 26.35 1.08
CA THR A 66 -7.40 26.98 2.39
C THR A 66 -5.94 27.18 2.80
N SER A 67 -5.64 28.25 3.52
CA SER A 67 -4.29 28.49 4.03
C SER A 67 -3.82 27.36 4.95
N CYS A 68 -2.82 26.58 4.50
CA CYS A 68 -2.20 25.55 5.33
C CYS A 68 -1.61 26.15 6.61
N ARG A 69 -1.08 27.38 6.53
CA ARG A 69 -0.55 28.10 7.70
C ARG A 69 -1.65 28.39 8.73
N ALA A 70 -2.81 28.87 8.30
CA ALA A 70 -3.91 29.15 9.22
C ALA A 70 -4.41 27.85 9.90
N ARG A 71 -4.54 26.76 9.14
CA ARG A 71 -4.92 25.45 9.69
C ARG A 71 -3.90 24.88 10.67
N SER A 72 -2.61 25.03 10.37
CA SER A 72 -1.55 24.59 11.30
C SER A 72 -1.51 25.47 12.55
N ALA A 73 -1.71 26.78 12.43
CA ALA A 73 -1.76 27.68 13.57
C ALA A 73 -2.99 27.44 14.47
N GLU A 74 -4.12 27.04 13.89
CA GLU A 74 -5.33 26.64 14.61
C GLU A 74 -5.10 25.35 15.41
N ALA A 75 -4.49 24.34 14.78
CA ALA A 75 -4.23 23.02 15.40
C ALA A 75 -3.08 23.05 16.41
N ARG A 76 -2.14 23.99 16.29
CA ARG A 76 -0.93 24.12 17.13
C ARG A 76 -0.20 22.79 17.40
N PRO A 77 0.13 22.02 16.36
CA PRO A 77 0.73 20.72 16.58
C PRO A 77 2.20 20.85 17.05
N ASP A 78 2.62 19.96 17.93
CA ASP A 78 4.03 19.81 18.32
C ASP A 78 4.88 19.23 17.20
N VAL A 79 4.28 18.39 16.36
CA VAL A 79 4.89 17.75 15.19
C VAL A 79 3.81 17.47 14.14
N ALA A 80 4.20 17.45 12.86
CA ALA A 80 3.30 17.12 11.78
C ALA A 80 3.85 15.97 10.91
N PHE A 81 2.96 15.19 10.32
CA PHE A 81 3.30 14.18 9.32
C PHE A 81 2.52 14.41 8.04
N ILE A 82 3.23 14.52 6.91
CA ILE A 82 2.64 14.79 5.59
C ILE A 82 2.60 13.49 4.81
N GLU A 83 1.42 12.88 4.68
CA GLU A 83 1.19 11.68 3.86
C GLU A 83 1.17 12.02 2.36
N ALA A 84 2.28 12.51 1.84
CA ALA A 84 2.45 12.83 0.43
C ALA A 84 3.92 12.70 0.03
N GLU A 85 4.15 12.38 -1.25
CA GLU A 85 5.50 12.29 -1.79
C GLU A 85 6.24 13.64 -1.71
N PRO A 86 7.54 13.65 -1.42
CA PRO A 86 8.32 14.89 -1.24
C PRO A 86 8.31 15.81 -2.47
N PHE A 87 8.07 15.28 -3.67
CA PHE A 87 7.98 16.04 -4.92
C PHE A 87 6.57 16.53 -5.27
N SER A 88 5.60 16.32 -4.38
CA SER A 88 4.21 16.70 -4.60
C SER A 88 3.89 18.14 -4.18
N LEU A 89 2.89 18.74 -4.80
CA LEU A 89 2.41 20.08 -4.41
C LEU A 89 1.88 20.12 -2.98
N PRO A 90 1.07 19.14 -2.49
CA PRO A 90 0.64 19.17 -1.10
C PRO A 90 1.80 19.11 -0.11
N ALA A 91 2.82 18.29 -0.36
CA ALA A 91 4.00 18.25 0.52
C ALA A 91 4.70 19.62 0.58
N ALA A 92 4.83 20.29 -0.54
CA ALA A 92 5.43 21.63 -0.58
C ALA A 92 4.59 22.70 0.12
N GLN A 93 3.26 22.67 -0.04
CA GLN A 93 2.37 23.61 0.63
C GLN A 93 2.43 23.47 2.15
N TRP A 94 2.26 22.24 2.63
CA TRP A 94 2.28 21.96 4.06
C TRP A 94 3.68 22.16 4.66
N GLY A 95 4.73 21.61 4.02
CA GLY A 95 6.10 21.78 4.49
C GLY A 95 6.48 23.26 4.64
N ARG A 96 6.16 24.10 3.62
CA ARG A 96 6.40 25.56 3.72
C ARG A 96 5.63 26.23 4.86
N ALA A 97 4.39 25.80 5.09
CA ALA A 97 3.56 26.36 6.15
C ALA A 97 4.12 26.03 7.53
N LEU A 98 4.46 24.75 7.74
CA LEU A 98 5.00 24.21 8.99
C LEU A 98 6.37 24.83 9.32
N THR A 99 7.28 24.89 8.33
CA THR A 99 8.60 25.55 8.50
C THR A 99 8.44 27.01 8.96
N ARG A 100 7.47 27.76 8.40
CA ARG A 100 7.23 29.17 8.80
C ARG A 100 6.65 29.32 10.18
N LEU A 101 6.03 28.31 10.72
CA LEU A 101 5.50 28.25 12.08
C LEU A 101 6.47 27.67 13.08
N GLY A 102 7.65 27.18 12.63
CA GLY A 102 8.61 26.48 13.47
C GLY A 102 8.15 25.10 13.91
N VAL A 103 7.15 24.50 13.25
CA VAL A 103 6.64 23.18 13.55
C VAL A 103 7.46 22.13 12.79
N PRO A 104 8.14 21.20 13.47
CA PRO A 104 8.85 20.10 12.83
C PRO A 104 7.87 19.19 12.09
N PHE A 105 8.29 18.65 10.93
CA PHE A 105 7.44 17.77 10.18
C PHE A 105 8.20 16.63 9.50
N GLY A 106 7.53 15.52 9.33
CA GLY A 106 7.97 14.41 8.48
C GLY A 106 7.17 14.31 7.19
N VAL A 107 7.69 13.56 6.23
CA VAL A 107 7.01 13.22 4.98
C VAL A 107 7.07 11.72 4.74
N GLN A 108 6.09 11.17 4.01
CA GLN A 108 6.19 9.79 3.55
C GLN A 108 6.83 9.70 2.16
N SER A 109 7.36 8.52 1.81
CA SER A 109 7.73 8.17 0.44
C SER A 109 7.43 6.71 0.14
N TYR A 110 6.72 6.47 -0.98
CA TYR A 110 6.52 5.17 -1.63
C TYR A 110 7.36 5.02 -2.89
N GLU A 111 7.93 6.14 -3.41
CA GLU A 111 8.58 6.14 -4.71
C GLU A 111 9.79 5.21 -4.71
N ASN A 112 9.81 4.30 -5.66
CA ASN A 112 10.86 3.30 -5.83
C ASN A 112 11.55 3.37 -7.22
N ILE A 113 11.20 4.38 -8.03
CA ILE A 113 11.84 4.67 -9.32
C ILE A 113 12.46 6.06 -9.27
N ASP A 114 13.75 6.19 -9.58
CA ASP A 114 14.38 7.51 -9.71
C ASP A 114 13.99 8.15 -11.05
N ARG A 115 12.87 8.84 -11.05
CA ARG A 115 12.29 9.48 -12.23
C ARG A 115 13.05 10.76 -12.59
N HIS A 116 13.25 10.99 -13.87
CA HIS A 116 13.68 12.28 -14.39
C HIS A 116 12.58 13.32 -14.22
N LEU A 117 12.61 14.04 -13.09
CA LEU A 117 11.67 15.11 -12.80
C LEU A 117 12.16 16.43 -13.40
N PRO A 118 11.24 17.32 -13.87
CA PRO A 118 11.58 18.68 -14.28
C PRO A 118 12.30 19.45 -13.16
N LEU A 119 13.18 20.38 -13.53
CA LEU A 119 13.97 21.16 -12.56
C LEU A 119 13.13 21.80 -11.43
N PRO A 120 11.96 22.42 -11.69
CA PRO A 120 11.14 23.00 -10.62
C PRO A 120 10.65 21.93 -9.62
N VAL A 121 10.32 20.73 -10.11
CA VAL A 121 9.84 19.64 -9.26
C VAL A 121 11.00 19.05 -8.45
N ARG A 122 12.20 18.94 -9.05
CA ARG A 122 13.42 18.52 -8.33
C ARG A 122 13.78 19.51 -7.23
N TRP A 123 13.70 20.82 -7.53
CA TRP A 123 13.93 21.85 -6.52
C TRP A 123 12.93 21.76 -5.38
N LEU A 124 11.63 21.59 -5.70
CA LEU A 124 10.56 21.38 -4.71
C LEU A 124 10.86 20.19 -3.80
N ARG A 125 11.20 19.04 -4.39
CA ARG A 125 11.59 17.82 -3.66
C ARG A 125 12.75 18.06 -2.72
N SER A 126 13.84 18.65 -3.24
CA SER A 126 15.04 18.93 -2.47
C SER A 126 14.77 19.88 -1.30
N ARG A 127 13.86 20.86 -1.50
CA ARG A 127 13.47 21.75 -0.42
C ARG A 127 12.67 21.03 0.67
N VAL A 128 11.67 20.24 0.29
CA VAL A 128 10.85 19.47 1.24
C VAL A 128 11.73 18.50 2.04
N LEU A 129 12.61 17.75 1.36
CA LEU A 129 13.52 16.78 2.01
C LEU A 129 14.55 17.44 2.92
N ARG A 130 15.02 18.66 2.59
CA ARG A 130 15.94 19.40 3.45
C ARG A 130 15.27 19.91 4.71
N ASP A 131 14.03 20.38 4.59
CA ASP A 131 13.29 21.04 5.68
C ASP A 131 12.55 19.98 6.56
N ALA A 132 12.36 18.75 6.08
CA ALA A 132 11.73 17.67 6.83
C ALA A 132 12.65 17.11 7.93
N ALA A 133 12.12 16.95 9.13
CA ALA A 133 12.81 16.33 10.26
C ALA A 133 12.99 14.82 10.08
N PHE A 134 12.06 14.17 9.36
CA PHE A 134 12.16 12.75 9.04
C PHE A 134 11.42 12.39 7.73
N VAL A 135 11.79 11.23 7.17
CA VAL A 135 11.12 10.59 6.05
C VAL A 135 10.67 9.19 6.48
N ALA A 136 9.36 8.96 6.51
CA ALA A 136 8.77 7.65 6.70
C ALA A 136 8.73 6.92 5.35
N ALA A 137 9.76 6.13 5.08
CA ALA A 137 9.86 5.36 3.85
C ALA A 137 9.00 4.08 3.95
N ARG A 138 8.18 3.82 2.94
CA ARG A 138 7.26 2.68 2.95
C ARG A 138 7.91 1.38 2.50
N SER A 139 9.10 1.45 1.91
CA SER A 139 9.90 0.30 1.49
C SER A 139 11.40 0.62 1.56
N GLU A 140 12.22 -0.40 1.41
CA GLU A 140 13.68 -0.26 1.34
C GLU A 140 14.13 0.60 0.15
N SER A 141 13.52 0.41 -1.02
CA SER A 141 13.83 1.22 -2.21
C SER A 141 13.45 2.69 -2.01
N ALA A 142 12.30 2.95 -1.39
CA ALA A 142 11.90 4.32 -1.06
C ALA A 142 12.88 4.96 -0.05
N SER A 143 13.37 4.21 0.92
CA SER A 143 14.38 4.66 1.88
C SER A 143 15.70 5.02 1.18
N ARG A 144 16.19 4.16 0.29
CA ARG A 144 17.41 4.41 -0.51
C ARG A 144 17.27 5.67 -1.38
N LEU A 145 16.12 5.82 -2.05
CA LEU A 145 15.87 6.99 -2.90
C LEU A 145 15.75 8.28 -2.09
N ALA A 146 15.06 8.30 -0.98
CA ALA A 146 14.95 9.49 -0.13
C ALA A 146 16.33 9.98 0.32
N ARG A 147 17.22 9.06 0.72
CA ARG A 147 18.62 9.38 1.06
C ARG A 147 19.40 9.90 -0.16
N ALA A 148 19.29 9.24 -1.30
CA ALA A 148 19.94 9.66 -2.55
C ALA A 148 19.46 11.03 -3.05
N TRP A 149 18.21 11.38 -2.78
CA TRP A 149 17.63 12.68 -3.10
C TRP A 149 18.02 13.79 -2.09
N GLY A 150 18.80 13.46 -1.08
CA GLY A 150 19.37 14.42 -0.14
C GLY A 150 18.49 14.73 1.07
N ALA A 151 17.70 13.78 1.55
CA ALA A 151 17.04 13.90 2.84
C ALA A 151 18.06 14.21 3.94
N LYS A 152 17.81 15.23 4.77
CA LYS A 152 18.68 15.66 5.85
C LYS A 152 18.26 15.12 7.20
N GLY A 153 16.97 14.91 7.38
CA GLY A 153 16.42 14.30 8.59
C GLY A 153 16.57 12.77 8.60
N GLU A 154 16.07 12.16 9.66
CA GLU A 154 16.02 10.71 9.78
C GLU A 154 15.24 10.08 8.61
N VAL A 155 15.76 8.99 8.04
CA VAL A 155 15.03 8.18 7.07
C VAL A 155 14.87 6.79 7.65
N ALA A 156 13.65 6.44 8.04
CA ALA A 156 13.35 5.15 8.62
C ALA A 156 12.26 4.41 7.84
N LEU A 157 12.30 3.09 7.91
CA LEU A 157 11.27 2.23 7.33
C LEU A 157 10.03 2.28 8.22
N ALA A 158 8.90 2.69 7.65
CA ALA A 158 7.59 2.70 8.27
C ALA A 158 6.57 2.14 7.28
N PRO A 159 6.47 0.81 7.16
CA PRO A 159 5.60 0.17 6.18
C PRO A 159 4.12 0.42 6.51
N PRO A 160 3.20 0.25 5.55
CA PRO A 160 1.77 0.30 5.83
C PRO A 160 1.34 -0.85 6.75
N ALA A 161 0.34 -0.59 7.59
CA ALA A 161 -0.26 -1.60 8.45
C ALA A 161 -1.24 -2.49 7.66
N VAL A 162 -1.41 -3.72 8.14
CA VAL A 162 -2.59 -4.55 7.86
C VAL A 162 -3.56 -4.33 9.02
N PRO A 163 -4.81 -3.94 8.76
CA PRO A 163 -5.83 -3.91 9.81
C PRO A 163 -6.08 -5.32 10.32
N ALA A 164 -6.35 -5.43 11.60
CA ALA A 164 -6.75 -6.70 12.20
C ALA A 164 -8.12 -7.11 11.65
N TRP A 165 -8.15 -8.20 10.91
CA TRP A 165 -9.39 -8.90 10.60
C TRP A 165 -9.56 -10.03 11.58
N ASP A 166 -10.39 -9.80 12.62
CA ASP A 166 -10.57 -10.76 13.71
C ASP A 166 -11.29 -12.04 13.29
N ASN A 167 -12.07 -11.96 12.20
CA ASN A 167 -12.86 -13.08 11.68
C ASN A 167 -12.46 -13.42 10.24
N VAL A 168 -11.31 -14.05 10.07
CA VAL A 168 -10.97 -14.67 8.79
C VAL A 168 -11.75 -16.00 8.69
N PRO A 169 -12.67 -16.17 7.74
CA PRO A 169 -13.43 -17.42 7.60
C PRO A 169 -12.49 -18.61 7.43
N ALA A 170 -12.84 -19.73 8.04
CA ALA A 170 -12.08 -20.97 7.85
C ALA A 170 -12.14 -21.41 6.38
N ALA A 171 -11.02 -21.97 5.89
CA ALA A 171 -10.98 -22.54 4.55
C ALA A 171 -11.96 -23.72 4.46
N VAL A 172 -12.83 -23.69 3.45
CA VAL A 172 -13.78 -24.77 3.15
C VAL A 172 -13.14 -25.68 2.10
N GLU A 173 -13.42 -26.98 2.16
CA GLU A 173 -12.98 -27.92 1.13
C GLU A 173 -13.61 -27.55 -0.21
N ARG A 174 -12.78 -27.23 -1.21
CA ARG A 174 -13.17 -26.75 -2.53
C ARG A 174 -12.10 -27.05 -3.58
N THR A 175 -12.42 -26.78 -4.83
CA THR A 175 -11.43 -26.74 -5.93
C THR A 175 -10.29 -25.78 -5.57
N PHE A 176 -9.04 -26.16 -5.86
CA PHE A 176 -7.87 -25.31 -5.62
C PHE A 176 -8.04 -23.94 -6.29
N THR A 177 -8.04 -22.90 -5.48
CA THR A 177 -8.37 -21.54 -5.91
C THR A 177 -7.13 -20.66 -5.94
N ILE A 178 -6.77 -20.20 -7.14
CA ILE A 178 -5.72 -19.20 -7.36
C ILE A 178 -6.41 -17.85 -7.36
N GLY A 179 -5.95 -16.93 -6.51
CA GLY A 179 -6.50 -15.59 -6.40
C GLY A 179 -5.59 -14.51 -6.94
N TYR A 180 -6.20 -13.42 -7.32
CA TYR A 180 -5.56 -12.12 -7.52
C TYR A 180 -6.42 -11.06 -6.87
N ALA A 181 -5.80 -10.06 -6.24
CA ALA A 181 -6.50 -8.90 -5.70
C ALA A 181 -5.79 -7.61 -6.15
N GLY A 182 -6.56 -6.64 -6.66
CA GLY A 182 -6.05 -5.35 -7.10
C GLY A 182 -6.61 -4.87 -8.43
N ARG A 183 -6.02 -3.80 -8.96
CA ARG A 183 -6.46 -3.21 -10.22
C ARG A 183 -6.30 -4.17 -11.40
N LEU A 184 -7.32 -4.28 -12.23
CA LEU A 184 -7.29 -5.13 -13.43
C LEU A 184 -6.70 -4.34 -14.63
N VAL A 185 -5.39 -4.09 -14.58
CA VAL A 185 -4.65 -3.30 -15.58
C VAL A 185 -3.42 -4.05 -16.12
N GLN A 186 -2.91 -3.65 -17.29
CA GLN A 186 -1.81 -4.31 -17.99
C GLN A 186 -0.56 -4.51 -17.12
N SER A 187 -0.15 -3.49 -16.38
CA SER A 187 1.06 -3.56 -15.52
C SER A 187 0.96 -4.58 -14.38
N LYS A 188 -0.22 -5.11 -14.10
CA LYS A 188 -0.42 -6.16 -13.08
C LYS A 188 -0.24 -7.58 -13.63
N GLY A 189 0.05 -7.76 -14.92
CA GLY A 189 0.43 -9.06 -15.50
C GLY A 189 -0.67 -10.10 -15.54
N LEU A 190 -1.94 -9.69 -15.52
CA LEU A 190 -3.10 -10.60 -15.46
C LEU A 190 -3.19 -11.54 -16.67
N MET A 191 -2.74 -11.09 -17.84
CA MET A 191 -2.70 -11.93 -19.03
C MET A 191 -1.64 -13.04 -18.92
N ASP A 192 -0.56 -12.81 -18.17
CA ASP A 192 0.42 -13.86 -17.86
C ASP A 192 -0.14 -14.86 -16.87
N LEU A 193 -0.87 -14.39 -15.86
CA LEU A 193 -1.57 -15.26 -14.93
C LEU A 193 -2.56 -16.16 -15.65
N LEU A 194 -3.39 -15.59 -16.53
CA LEU A 194 -4.35 -16.34 -17.31
C LEU A 194 -3.63 -17.40 -18.19
N ALA A 195 -2.54 -17.02 -18.84
CA ALA A 195 -1.74 -17.94 -19.66
C ALA A 195 -1.07 -19.05 -18.83
N ALA A 196 -0.57 -18.74 -17.63
CA ALA A 196 0.01 -19.70 -16.72
C ALA A 196 -1.05 -20.69 -16.19
N VAL A 197 -2.24 -20.22 -15.83
CA VAL A 197 -3.34 -21.09 -15.36
C VAL A 197 -3.80 -22.04 -16.46
N ARG A 198 -3.77 -21.63 -17.73
CA ARG A 198 -4.08 -22.51 -18.87
C ARG A 198 -3.10 -23.67 -19.07
N GLN A 199 -1.90 -23.57 -18.51
CA GLN A 199 -0.87 -24.63 -18.55
C GLN A 199 -1.03 -25.67 -17.44
N LEU A 200 -1.91 -25.43 -16.47
CA LEU A 200 -2.13 -26.36 -15.37
C LEU A 200 -2.93 -27.59 -15.87
N ASP A 201 -2.42 -28.77 -15.55
CA ASP A 201 -2.94 -30.06 -15.99
C ASP A 201 -4.12 -30.59 -15.16
N ALA A 202 -4.68 -29.75 -14.31
CA ALA A 202 -5.84 -30.13 -13.52
C ALA A 202 -6.74 -28.93 -13.21
N PRO A 203 -8.03 -29.19 -12.95
CA PRO A 203 -9.02 -28.15 -12.68
C PRO A 203 -8.63 -27.24 -11.51
N VAL A 204 -8.73 -25.93 -11.72
CA VAL A 204 -8.56 -24.90 -10.71
C VAL A 204 -9.65 -23.85 -10.84
N GLU A 205 -9.84 -23.07 -9.79
CA GLU A 205 -10.60 -21.84 -9.86
C GLU A 205 -9.63 -20.64 -9.89
N LEU A 206 -9.83 -19.70 -10.81
CA LEU A 206 -9.14 -18.42 -10.85
C LEU A 206 -10.10 -17.34 -10.39
N LEU A 207 -9.84 -16.77 -9.21
CA LEU A 207 -10.64 -15.71 -8.61
C LEU A 207 -9.92 -14.37 -8.69
N LEU A 208 -10.46 -13.43 -9.46
CA LEU A 208 -9.92 -12.09 -9.63
C LEU A 208 -10.79 -11.09 -8.86
N ILE A 209 -10.21 -10.38 -7.90
CA ILE A 209 -10.91 -9.39 -7.06
C ILE A 209 -10.43 -8.00 -7.45
N GLY A 210 -11.32 -7.19 -8.01
CA GLY A 210 -11.01 -5.82 -8.38
C GLY A 210 -11.70 -5.34 -9.65
N ASP A 211 -11.27 -4.15 -10.10
CA ASP A 211 -11.80 -3.53 -11.32
C ASP A 211 -10.67 -2.90 -12.15
N GLY A 212 -10.93 -2.61 -13.41
CA GLY A 212 -9.98 -1.99 -14.33
C GLY A 212 -10.26 -2.29 -15.80
N GLU A 213 -9.43 -1.75 -16.67
CA GLU A 213 -9.55 -1.83 -18.13
C GLU A 213 -9.58 -3.25 -18.70
N LEU A 214 -8.98 -4.22 -18.01
CA LEU A 214 -8.91 -5.62 -18.45
C LEU A 214 -10.12 -6.43 -18.00
N ARG A 215 -11.05 -5.89 -17.20
CA ARG A 215 -12.18 -6.63 -16.64
C ARG A 215 -12.96 -7.39 -17.71
N ALA A 216 -13.40 -6.69 -18.76
CA ALA A 216 -14.18 -7.29 -19.84
C ALA A 216 -13.41 -8.38 -20.63
N GLN A 217 -12.07 -8.29 -20.64
CA GLN A 217 -11.22 -9.30 -21.29
C GLN A 217 -10.99 -10.53 -20.41
N LEU A 218 -11.13 -10.39 -19.10
CA LEU A 218 -10.86 -11.45 -18.12
C LEU A 218 -12.13 -12.21 -17.74
N ASP A 219 -13.27 -11.53 -17.73
CA ASP A 219 -14.53 -12.11 -17.34
C ASP A 219 -14.99 -13.17 -18.36
N GLY A 220 -15.36 -14.34 -17.85
CA GLY A 220 -15.84 -15.46 -18.70
C GLY A 220 -14.81 -16.08 -19.62
N GLN A 221 -13.50 -15.80 -19.45
CA GLN A 221 -12.45 -16.43 -20.27
C GLN A 221 -12.47 -17.96 -20.12
N PRO A 222 -12.55 -18.71 -21.23
CA PRO A 222 -12.54 -20.16 -21.16
C PRO A 222 -11.13 -20.67 -20.76
N ILE A 223 -11.07 -21.46 -19.73
CA ILE A 223 -9.91 -22.28 -19.37
C ILE A 223 -10.38 -23.73 -19.31
N PRO A 224 -9.83 -24.63 -20.11
CA PRO A 224 -10.26 -26.03 -20.11
C PRO A 224 -10.27 -26.63 -18.71
N GLY A 225 -11.41 -27.16 -18.29
CA GLY A 225 -11.57 -27.78 -16.96
C GLY A 225 -11.53 -26.84 -15.76
N SER A 226 -11.30 -25.53 -15.95
CA SER A 226 -11.17 -24.54 -14.89
C SER A 226 -12.21 -23.43 -15.02
N ARG A 227 -12.42 -22.67 -13.93
CA ARG A 227 -13.38 -21.56 -13.89
C ARG A 227 -12.66 -20.25 -13.60
N VAL A 228 -13.00 -19.20 -14.34
CA VAL A 228 -12.61 -17.81 -14.03
C VAL A 228 -13.81 -17.07 -13.46
N ARG A 229 -13.62 -16.46 -12.30
CA ARG A 229 -14.59 -15.57 -11.66
C ARG A 229 -13.96 -14.20 -11.44
N VAL A 230 -14.65 -13.15 -11.82
CA VAL A 230 -14.24 -11.77 -11.54
C VAL A 230 -15.24 -11.16 -10.57
N LEU A 231 -14.78 -10.88 -9.36
CA LEU A 231 -15.54 -10.11 -8.37
C LEU A 231 -15.27 -8.63 -8.55
N ASN A 232 -16.26 -7.81 -8.19
CA ASN A 232 -16.07 -6.36 -8.08
C ASN A 232 -15.02 -6.04 -7.01
N GLU A 233 -14.59 -4.80 -6.99
CA GLU A 233 -13.82 -4.27 -5.87
C GLU A 233 -14.61 -4.49 -4.58
N LEU A 234 -14.01 -5.22 -3.65
CA LEU A 234 -14.57 -5.43 -2.32
C LEU A 234 -14.19 -4.25 -1.43
N ARG A 235 -15.07 -3.89 -0.53
CA ARG A 235 -14.72 -2.96 0.54
C ARG A 235 -13.64 -3.58 1.41
N HIS A 236 -12.87 -2.73 2.06
CA HIS A 236 -11.70 -3.21 2.82
C HIS A 236 -12.09 -4.24 3.91
N GLU A 237 -13.24 -4.04 4.58
CA GLU A 237 -13.77 -4.95 5.59
C GLU A 237 -14.17 -6.32 5.01
N GLU A 238 -14.46 -6.38 3.72
CA GLU A 238 -14.87 -7.60 3.01
C GLU A 238 -13.67 -8.37 2.43
N MET A 239 -12.49 -7.75 2.38
CA MET A 239 -11.31 -8.35 1.79
C MET A 239 -10.87 -9.65 2.47
N ALA A 240 -11.02 -9.76 3.79
CA ALA A 240 -10.71 -11.00 4.52
C ALA A 240 -11.52 -12.19 3.99
N SER A 241 -12.80 -12.00 3.72
CA SER A 241 -13.65 -13.06 3.13
C SER A 241 -13.30 -13.36 1.66
N GLY A 242 -12.76 -12.37 0.94
CA GLY A 242 -12.18 -12.58 -0.38
C GLY A 242 -10.92 -13.45 -0.32
N TYR A 243 -9.98 -13.10 0.55
CA TYR A 243 -8.74 -13.90 0.74
C TYR A 243 -9.02 -15.30 1.28
N ALA A 244 -9.99 -15.49 2.16
CA ALA A 244 -10.37 -16.80 2.69
C ALA A 244 -10.83 -17.80 1.61
N GLN A 245 -11.20 -17.31 0.42
CA GLN A 245 -11.54 -18.15 -0.73
C GLN A 245 -10.30 -18.63 -1.50
N LEU A 246 -9.09 -18.25 -1.14
CA LEU A 246 -7.87 -18.52 -1.89
C LEU A 246 -7.03 -19.62 -1.24
N ASP A 247 -6.40 -20.45 -2.05
CA ASP A 247 -5.33 -21.35 -1.64
C ASP A 247 -3.94 -20.74 -1.89
N VAL A 248 -3.86 -19.82 -2.84
CA VAL A 248 -2.65 -19.04 -3.17
C VAL A 248 -3.05 -17.70 -3.78
N LEU A 249 -2.35 -16.64 -3.41
CA LEU A 249 -2.43 -15.35 -4.12
C LEU A 249 -1.34 -15.29 -5.18
N ALA A 250 -1.69 -14.96 -6.43
CA ALA A 250 -0.73 -14.66 -7.49
C ALA A 250 -0.64 -13.15 -7.70
N LEU A 251 0.59 -12.60 -7.65
CA LEU A 251 0.86 -11.19 -7.92
C LEU A 251 1.89 -11.07 -9.05
N PRO A 252 1.47 -11.21 -10.33
CA PRO A 252 2.36 -11.27 -11.49
C PRO A 252 2.70 -9.89 -12.07
N SER A 253 2.86 -8.87 -11.21
CA SER A 253 3.14 -7.49 -11.61
C SER A 253 4.33 -7.41 -12.56
N ARG A 254 4.27 -6.48 -13.53
CA ARG A 254 5.32 -6.21 -14.52
C ARG A 254 5.89 -4.82 -14.32
N THR A 255 7.19 -4.72 -14.34
CA THR A 255 7.90 -3.43 -14.36
C THR A 255 7.72 -2.77 -15.74
N THR A 256 7.40 -1.48 -15.71
CA THR A 256 7.36 -0.61 -16.90
C THR A 256 8.34 0.54 -16.71
N PRO A 257 8.64 1.33 -17.74
CA PRO A 257 9.54 2.49 -17.60
C PRO A 257 9.05 3.52 -16.56
N THR A 258 7.76 3.52 -16.24
CA THR A 258 7.14 4.51 -15.33
C THR A 258 6.52 3.90 -14.10
N TRP A 259 6.50 2.59 -13.97
CA TRP A 259 5.85 1.94 -12.82
C TRP A 259 6.47 0.56 -12.52
N LYS A 260 6.63 0.26 -11.26
CA LYS A 260 6.87 -1.08 -10.70
C LYS A 260 6.16 -1.21 -9.37
N GLU A 261 6.01 -2.41 -8.85
CA GLU A 261 5.30 -2.60 -7.58
C GLU A 261 5.99 -1.82 -6.44
N GLN A 262 5.27 -0.89 -5.85
CA GLN A 262 5.85 0.02 -4.85
C GLN A 262 5.92 -0.60 -3.46
N PHE A 263 4.98 -1.47 -3.13
CA PHE A 263 4.97 -2.21 -1.86
C PHE A 263 4.31 -3.59 -2.03
N GLY A 264 3.13 -3.66 -2.65
CA GLY A 264 2.36 -4.91 -2.76
C GLY A 264 1.55 -5.19 -1.49
N ARG A 265 0.73 -4.24 -1.04
CA ARG A 265 -0.11 -4.39 0.17
C ARG A 265 -0.89 -5.71 0.20
N VAL A 266 -1.39 -6.17 -0.95
CA VAL A 266 -2.13 -7.43 -1.08
C VAL A 266 -1.31 -8.65 -0.64
N VAL A 267 0.03 -8.57 -0.67
CA VAL A 267 0.92 -9.64 -0.17
C VAL A 267 0.74 -9.79 1.34
N ILE A 268 0.88 -8.69 2.07
CA ILE A 268 0.75 -8.73 3.54
C ILE A 268 -0.69 -9.01 3.98
N GLU A 269 -1.68 -8.56 3.23
CA GLU A 269 -3.10 -8.84 3.48
C GLU A 269 -3.43 -10.33 3.29
N ALA A 270 -2.98 -10.94 2.18
CA ALA A 270 -3.15 -12.37 1.93
C ALA A 270 -2.46 -13.23 3.00
N LEU A 271 -1.21 -12.88 3.34
CA LEU A 271 -0.45 -13.58 4.38
C LEU A 271 -1.09 -13.46 5.76
N TRP A 272 -1.69 -12.31 6.09
CA TRP A 272 -2.49 -12.17 7.32
C TRP A 272 -3.64 -13.18 7.35
N CYS A 273 -4.30 -13.40 6.23
CA CYS A 273 -5.35 -14.39 6.09
C CYS A 273 -4.83 -15.83 5.93
N GLY A 274 -3.52 -16.06 6.06
CA GLY A 274 -2.92 -17.38 5.92
C GLY A 274 -2.83 -17.88 4.47
N VAL A 275 -2.91 -17.00 3.48
CA VAL A 275 -2.83 -17.33 2.05
C VAL A 275 -1.40 -17.07 1.56
N PRO A 276 -0.62 -18.12 1.18
CA PRO A 276 0.71 -17.94 0.64
C PRO A 276 0.69 -17.26 -0.73
N VAL A 277 1.81 -16.64 -1.10
CA VAL A 277 1.91 -15.80 -2.28
C VAL A 277 2.88 -16.39 -3.32
N VAL A 278 2.50 -16.30 -4.60
CA VAL A 278 3.41 -16.44 -5.75
C VAL A 278 3.53 -15.09 -6.41
N GLY A 279 4.68 -14.44 -6.26
CA GLY A 279 4.92 -13.08 -6.74
C GLY A 279 6.01 -12.99 -7.80
N SER A 280 5.85 -12.05 -8.76
CA SER A 280 6.94 -11.73 -9.70
C SER A 280 8.08 -11.02 -8.97
N ASP A 281 9.24 -10.89 -9.63
CA ASP A 281 10.37 -10.12 -9.13
C ASP A 281 10.25 -8.59 -9.40
N SER A 282 9.03 -8.10 -9.65
CA SER A 282 8.76 -6.67 -9.84
C SER A 282 8.78 -5.90 -8.52
N GLY A 283 9.60 -4.85 -8.48
CA GLY A 283 9.61 -3.89 -7.37
C GLY A 283 9.90 -4.48 -6.00
N GLU A 284 9.01 -4.28 -5.03
CA GLU A 284 9.20 -4.69 -3.63
C GLU A 284 8.62 -6.08 -3.32
N ILE A 285 8.05 -6.77 -4.31
CA ILE A 285 7.46 -8.11 -4.10
C ILE A 285 8.50 -9.12 -3.58
N PRO A 286 9.72 -9.25 -4.17
CA PRO A 286 10.72 -10.18 -3.68
C PRO A 286 11.12 -9.90 -2.23
N TRP A 287 11.32 -8.62 -1.90
CA TRP A 287 11.66 -8.21 -0.54
C TRP A 287 10.60 -8.63 0.49
N LEU A 288 9.29 -8.41 0.18
CA LEU A 288 8.21 -8.83 1.08
C LEU A 288 8.15 -10.35 1.25
N ILE A 289 8.31 -11.10 0.15
CA ILE A 289 8.30 -12.57 0.19
C ILE A 289 9.48 -13.12 1.00
N GLU A 290 10.67 -12.56 0.82
CA GLU A 290 11.87 -12.92 1.57
C GLU A 290 11.72 -12.59 3.05
N LEU A 291 11.28 -11.35 3.37
CA LEU A 291 11.10 -10.86 4.74
C LEU A 291 10.08 -11.71 5.52
N THR A 292 9.02 -12.15 4.85
CA THR A 292 7.92 -12.87 5.52
C THR A 292 8.09 -14.40 5.45
N GLY A 293 8.87 -14.92 4.52
CA GLY A 293 8.94 -16.35 4.25
C GLY A 293 7.61 -16.95 3.77
N GLY A 294 6.65 -16.09 3.35
CA GLY A 294 5.26 -16.47 3.07
C GLY A 294 4.95 -16.77 1.61
N GLY A 295 5.96 -16.99 0.76
CA GLY A 295 5.67 -17.19 -0.66
C GLY A 295 6.84 -17.71 -1.49
N LEU A 296 6.62 -17.71 -2.80
CA LEU A 296 7.59 -18.06 -3.83
C LEU A 296 7.67 -16.93 -4.85
N THR A 297 8.86 -16.72 -5.42
CA THR A 297 9.08 -15.74 -6.48
C THR A 297 9.28 -16.40 -7.84
N PHE A 298 9.01 -15.62 -8.90
CA PHE A 298 9.32 -16.00 -10.28
C PHE A 298 9.71 -14.74 -11.08
N PRO A 299 10.47 -14.88 -12.19
CA PRO A 299 10.82 -13.74 -13.05
C PRO A 299 9.58 -13.13 -13.71
N GLU A 300 9.46 -11.81 -13.69
CA GLU A 300 8.31 -11.12 -14.30
C GLU A 300 8.16 -11.47 -15.79
N GLY A 301 6.93 -11.75 -16.21
CA GLY A 301 6.60 -12.14 -17.56
C GLY A 301 6.89 -13.62 -17.91
N ASP A 302 7.56 -14.37 -17.04
CA ASP A 302 7.83 -15.80 -17.24
C ASP A 302 6.61 -16.64 -16.82
N ARG A 303 5.74 -16.90 -17.79
CA ARG A 303 4.49 -17.67 -17.60
C ARG A 303 4.73 -19.11 -17.18
N ASP A 304 5.79 -19.71 -17.68
CA ASP A 304 6.13 -21.12 -17.41
C ASP A 304 6.63 -21.29 -15.97
N LYS A 305 7.45 -20.34 -15.50
CA LYS A 305 7.85 -20.31 -14.09
C LYS A 305 6.68 -20.05 -13.17
N LEU A 306 5.78 -19.11 -13.54
CA LEU A 306 4.57 -18.87 -12.78
C LEU A 306 3.72 -20.14 -12.69
N ALA A 307 3.43 -20.81 -13.82
CA ALA A 307 2.70 -22.08 -13.85
C ALA A 307 3.37 -23.14 -12.98
N LYS A 308 4.69 -23.27 -13.05
CA LYS A 308 5.47 -24.22 -12.23
C LYS A 308 5.33 -23.93 -10.73
N GLN A 309 5.39 -22.67 -10.30
CA GLN A 309 5.22 -22.31 -8.88
C GLN A 309 3.79 -22.56 -8.39
N LEU A 310 2.79 -22.26 -9.21
CA LEU A 310 1.39 -22.53 -8.90
C LEU A 310 1.13 -24.05 -8.78
N THR A 311 1.63 -24.86 -9.73
CA THR A 311 1.56 -26.33 -9.68
C THR A 311 2.25 -26.87 -8.43
N LYS A 312 3.42 -26.33 -8.07
CA LYS A 312 4.15 -26.74 -6.86
C LYS A 312 3.30 -26.51 -5.61
N LEU A 313 2.71 -25.31 -5.45
CA LEU A 313 1.87 -25.03 -4.28
C LEU A 313 0.57 -25.83 -4.29
N ARG A 314 0.02 -26.14 -5.46
CA ARG A 314 -1.16 -26.98 -5.57
C ARG A 314 -0.90 -28.40 -5.10
N ASN A 315 0.22 -29.00 -5.50
CA ASN A 315 0.54 -30.40 -5.27
C ASN A 315 1.25 -30.65 -3.92
N ASP A 316 1.91 -29.64 -3.34
CA ASP A 316 2.66 -29.73 -2.08
C ASP A 316 1.93 -29.02 -0.94
N THR A 317 0.94 -29.70 -0.35
CA THR A 317 0.19 -29.19 0.80
C THR A 317 1.07 -28.89 2.03
N PRO A 318 2.06 -29.71 2.39
CA PRO A 318 3.01 -29.37 3.45
C PRO A 318 3.76 -28.07 3.21
N LEU A 319 4.27 -27.84 2.00
CA LEU A 319 4.93 -26.58 1.63
C LEU A 319 3.95 -25.40 1.76
N ARG A 320 2.74 -25.55 1.21
CA ARG A 320 1.71 -24.50 1.27
C ARG A 320 1.40 -24.12 2.71
N ARG A 321 1.20 -25.08 3.60
CA ARG A 321 0.97 -24.85 5.04
C ARG A 321 2.15 -24.16 5.73
N ARG A 322 3.38 -24.57 5.40
CA ARG A 322 4.59 -23.96 5.96
C ARG A 322 4.71 -22.48 5.56
N LEU A 323 4.51 -22.15 4.28
CA LEU A 323 4.56 -20.79 3.79
C LEU A 323 3.42 -19.92 4.39
N SER A 324 2.22 -20.47 4.50
CA SER A 324 1.08 -19.83 5.15
C SER A 324 1.40 -19.47 6.61
N SER A 325 1.88 -20.42 7.39
CA SER A 325 2.21 -20.21 8.80
C SER A 325 3.35 -19.22 9.00
N ALA A 326 4.44 -19.35 8.22
CA ALA A 326 5.57 -18.43 8.27
C ALA A 326 5.14 -16.99 7.91
N GLY A 327 4.41 -16.85 6.79
CA GLY A 327 3.92 -15.57 6.31
C GLY A 327 3.01 -14.87 7.31
N ARG A 328 2.03 -15.59 7.85
CA ARG A 328 1.10 -15.04 8.84
C ARG A 328 1.84 -14.56 10.10
N GLY A 329 2.70 -15.41 10.68
CA GLY A 329 3.45 -15.03 11.88
C GLY A 329 4.38 -13.84 11.65
N ALA A 330 5.00 -13.72 10.48
CA ALA A 330 5.82 -12.57 10.13
C ALA A 330 4.98 -11.30 9.96
N VAL A 331 3.81 -11.38 9.31
CA VAL A 331 2.94 -10.21 9.10
C VAL A 331 2.34 -9.73 10.41
N GLU A 332 1.90 -10.62 11.29
CA GLU A 332 1.43 -10.25 12.64
C GLU A 332 2.50 -9.49 13.42
N LYS A 333 3.76 -9.92 13.32
CA LYS A 333 4.89 -9.30 14.01
C LYS A 333 5.34 -7.97 13.42
N LEU A 334 5.31 -7.82 12.09
CA LEU A 334 5.96 -6.71 11.38
C LEU A 334 5.00 -5.67 10.81
N PHE A 335 3.76 -6.06 10.52
CA PHE A 335 2.80 -5.24 9.78
C PHE A 335 1.44 -5.10 10.48
N SER A 336 1.27 -5.66 11.69
CA SER A 336 0.10 -5.33 12.51
C SER A 336 0.02 -3.83 12.78
N VAL A 337 -1.16 -3.31 13.10
CA VAL A 337 -1.33 -1.87 13.37
C VAL A 337 -0.36 -1.37 14.43
N PRO A 338 -0.19 -2.02 15.60
CA PRO A 338 0.81 -1.61 16.58
C PRO A 338 2.23 -1.61 16.02
N ALA A 339 2.64 -2.70 15.35
CA ALA A 339 4.01 -2.84 14.84
C ALA A 339 4.35 -1.82 13.73
N ALA A 340 3.40 -1.50 12.86
CA ALA A 340 3.58 -0.48 11.82
C ALA A 340 3.52 0.96 12.39
N THR A 341 2.87 1.15 13.55
CA THR A 341 2.81 2.45 14.25
C THR A 341 4.13 2.77 14.95
N ASP A 342 4.80 1.80 15.54
CA ASP A 342 6.03 1.99 16.33
C ASP A 342 7.11 2.81 15.63
N PRO A 343 7.51 2.54 14.37
CA PRO A 343 8.55 3.34 13.71
C PRO A 343 8.10 4.78 13.45
N LEU A 344 6.83 4.99 13.09
CA LEU A 344 6.29 6.33 12.89
C LEU A 344 6.28 7.11 14.21
N GLU A 345 5.77 6.50 15.28
CA GLU A 345 5.74 7.13 16.62
C GLU A 345 7.12 7.53 17.11
N ARG A 346 8.13 6.66 16.96
CA ARG A 346 9.52 6.99 17.31
C ARG A 346 10.03 8.23 16.59
N MET A 347 9.79 8.33 15.27
CA MET A 347 10.15 9.49 14.47
C MET A 347 9.41 10.75 14.92
N LEU A 348 8.11 10.65 15.23
CA LEU A 348 7.30 11.75 15.73
C LEU A 348 7.82 12.25 17.09
N ILE A 349 8.12 11.35 18.04
CA ILE A 349 8.69 11.69 19.35
C ILE A 349 10.06 12.35 19.19
N SER A 350 10.93 11.79 18.34
CA SER A 350 12.25 12.35 18.09
C SER A 350 12.19 13.76 17.52
N ALA A 351 11.23 14.00 16.60
CA ALA A 351 11.04 15.32 15.96
C ALA A 351 10.36 16.35 16.87
N SER A 352 9.49 15.94 17.80
CA SER A 352 8.76 16.84 18.70
C SER A 352 9.60 17.35 19.88
N LYS A 353 10.72 16.67 20.21
CA LYS A 353 11.62 17.14 21.28
C LYS A 353 12.27 18.46 20.86
N PRO A 354 12.32 19.48 21.74
CA PRO A 354 13.11 20.66 21.45
C PRO A 354 14.57 20.24 21.22
N PHE A 355 15.16 20.76 20.14
CA PHE A 355 16.61 20.60 19.91
C PHE A 355 17.33 21.25 21.10
N GLU A 356 17.83 20.46 22.01
CA GLU A 356 18.81 20.94 22.97
C GLU A 356 20.04 21.38 22.16
N ARG A 357 20.24 22.70 22.08
CA ARG A 357 21.38 23.33 21.40
C ARG A 357 22.58 23.35 22.36
#